data_934c511a35a5c34e54b16d90e1cf7873
#
_entry.id   934c511a35a5c34e54b16d90e1cf7873
#
_cell.length_a   1.000
_cell.length_b   1.000
_cell.length_c   1.000
_cell.angle_alpha   90.00
_cell.angle_beta   90.00
_cell.angle_gamma   90.00
#
_symmetry.space_group_name_H-M   'P 1'
#
loop_
_entity.id
_entity.type
_entity.pdbx_description
1 polymer ?
#
loop_
_entity_poly.entity_id
_entity_poly.type
_entity_poly.pdbx_seq_one_letter_code
_entity_poly.pdbx_strand_id
1 'polypeptide(L)'
;LYAVQGWLFNHEGTRRGVEFVTRKITQNVARIADEFARKENFEPLRLGNIDSKRDWSDAEDFVDGVWKMLNQEEHLTYITRKKPDDYVLSSDETHTIKEFVEEAFNFAGFHRSICRWEGHGEEAKYYHGDDLLMEVDPKFYRPAEVDLLWGDSERARKELGWKPKTNFIQLVNKMVKHDMELLT
;
A
#
# COMPACT_ATOMS: atom_id res chain seq x y z
N LEU A 1 -16.19 14.51 -27.51
CA LEU A 1 -15.78 13.44 -26.61
C LEU A 1 -15.73 13.97 -25.18
N TYR A 2 -16.35 13.27 -24.23
CA TYR A 2 -16.20 13.55 -22.81
C TYR A 2 -14.99 12.73 -22.32
N ALA A 3 -13.93 13.39 -21.93
CA ALA A 3 -12.70 12.76 -21.44
C ALA A 3 -12.25 13.47 -20.17
N VAL A 4 -11.91 12.72 -19.14
CA VAL A 4 -11.40 13.21 -17.86
C VAL A 4 -9.99 12.68 -17.63
N GLN A 5 -9.15 13.45 -16.94
CA GLN A 5 -7.83 13.04 -16.53
C GLN A 5 -7.86 12.66 -15.04
N GLY A 6 -7.39 11.46 -14.71
CA GLY A 6 -7.19 11.03 -13.34
C GLY A 6 -5.70 11.02 -12.95
N TRP A 7 -5.37 11.71 -11.88
CA TRP A 7 -4.05 11.65 -11.23
C TRP A 7 -4.16 10.68 -10.05
N LEU A 8 -3.78 9.43 -10.31
CA LEU A 8 -3.97 8.32 -9.37
C LEU A 8 -2.69 8.08 -8.57
N PHE A 9 -2.77 8.26 -7.25
CA PHE A 9 -1.67 7.91 -6.35
C PHE A 9 -1.55 6.38 -6.21
N ASN A 10 -0.68 5.90 -5.33
CA ASN A 10 -0.43 4.47 -5.24
C ASN A 10 -1.71 3.73 -4.83
N HIS A 11 -2.18 2.86 -5.69
CA HIS A 11 -3.36 2.03 -5.45
C HIS A 11 -2.97 0.57 -5.48
N GLU A 12 -3.26 -0.11 -4.38
CA GLU A 12 -2.78 -1.43 -4.05
C GLU A 12 -3.95 -2.41 -3.90
N GLY A 13 -3.65 -3.68 -3.83
CA GLY A 13 -4.66 -4.71 -3.62
C GLY A 13 -4.12 -6.11 -3.85
N THR A 14 -4.98 -7.10 -3.71
CA THR A 14 -4.63 -8.53 -3.79
C THR A 14 -4.09 -8.97 -5.17
N ARG A 15 -4.32 -8.17 -6.20
CA ARG A 15 -3.85 -8.40 -7.58
C ARG A 15 -2.65 -7.53 -7.99
N ARG A 16 -2.03 -6.81 -7.03
CA ARG A 16 -0.82 -6.03 -7.30
C ARG A 16 0.30 -6.94 -7.82
N GLY A 17 1.08 -6.46 -8.78
CA GLY A 17 2.22 -7.19 -9.31
C GLY A 17 3.30 -7.45 -8.26
N VAL A 18 3.96 -8.59 -8.33
CA VAL A 18 4.96 -9.05 -7.34
C VAL A 18 6.22 -8.19 -7.31
N GLU A 19 6.47 -7.43 -8.36
CA GLU A 19 7.59 -6.48 -8.49
C GLU A 19 7.42 -5.23 -7.63
N PHE A 20 6.21 -4.95 -7.14
CA PHE A 20 5.94 -3.79 -6.29
C PHE A 20 6.18 -4.09 -4.81
N VAL A 21 6.71 -3.11 -4.10
CA VAL A 21 7.14 -3.25 -2.69
C VAL A 21 6.05 -3.78 -1.78
N THR A 22 4.83 -3.31 -1.91
CA THR A 22 3.68 -3.72 -1.09
C THR A 22 3.39 -5.21 -1.27
N ARG A 23 3.33 -5.70 -2.52
CA ARG A 23 3.12 -7.12 -2.79
C ARG A 23 4.30 -7.98 -2.38
N LYS A 24 5.52 -7.49 -2.59
CA LYS A 24 6.73 -8.15 -2.13
C LYS A 24 6.69 -8.35 -0.61
N ILE A 25 6.26 -7.34 0.15
CA ILE A 25 6.12 -7.44 1.61
C ILE A 25 5.08 -8.51 1.96
N THR A 26 3.85 -8.41 1.45
CA THR A 26 2.74 -9.27 1.88
C THR A 26 2.98 -10.74 1.56
N GLN A 27 3.55 -11.05 0.39
CA GLN A 27 3.92 -12.42 0.03
C GLN A 27 5.03 -13.00 0.90
N ASN A 28 6.09 -12.21 1.19
CA ASN A 28 7.16 -12.68 2.04
C ASN A 28 6.70 -12.83 3.50
N VAL A 29 5.85 -11.93 4.00
CA VAL A 29 5.27 -12.05 5.33
C VAL A 29 4.42 -13.32 5.45
N ALA A 30 3.58 -13.62 4.45
CA ALA A 30 2.80 -14.85 4.41
C ALA A 30 3.70 -16.09 4.42
N ARG A 31 4.75 -16.13 3.57
CA ARG A 31 5.73 -17.21 3.53
C ARG A 31 6.45 -17.39 4.88
N ILE A 32 6.97 -16.30 5.45
CA ILE A 32 7.69 -16.35 6.74
C ILE A 32 6.76 -16.84 7.85
N ALA A 33 5.51 -16.40 7.87
CA ALA A 33 4.53 -16.84 8.87
C ALA A 33 4.24 -18.34 8.77
N ASP A 34 4.11 -18.87 7.56
CA ASP A 34 3.87 -20.29 7.30
C ASP A 34 5.10 -21.13 7.70
N GLU A 35 6.33 -20.75 7.29
CA GLU A 35 7.58 -21.41 7.64
C GLU A 35 7.83 -21.36 9.17
N PHE A 36 7.58 -20.21 9.81
CA PHE A 36 7.68 -20.05 11.26
C PHE A 36 6.71 -20.97 12.03
N ALA A 37 5.46 -21.06 11.58
CA ALA A 37 4.47 -21.94 12.20
C ALA A 37 4.86 -23.42 12.10
N ARG A 38 5.55 -23.82 11.03
CA ARG A 38 6.09 -25.17 10.83
C ARG A 38 7.44 -25.41 11.53
N LYS A 39 7.98 -24.38 12.20
CA LYS A 39 9.32 -24.41 12.84
C LYS A 39 10.44 -24.72 11.85
N GLU A 40 10.28 -24.22 10.64
CA GLU A 40 11.28 -24.30 9.57
C GLU A 40 12.18 -23.06 9.58
N ASN A 41 13.39 -23.20 9.03
CA ASN A 41 14.23 -22.02 8.80
C ASN A 41 13.67 -21.21 7.64
N PHE A 42 13.69 -19.89 7.77
CA PHE A 42 13.24 -19.00 6.71
C PHE A 42 14.28 -17.92 6.38
N GLU A 43 14.23 -17.45 5.15
CA GLU A 43 15.01 -16.30 4.71
C GLU A 43 14.26 -15.00 5.08
N PRO A 44 14.95 -13.99 5.64
CA PRO A 44 14.31 -12.73 5.98
C PRO A 44 13.83 -11.98 4.72
N LEU A 45 12.81 -11.14 4.88
CA LEU A 45 12.41 -10.18 3.87
C LEU A 45 13.53 -9.16 3.64
N ARG A 46 13.91 -8.92 2.39
CA ARG A 46 14.93 -7.93 2.01
C ARG A 46 14.32 -6.77 1.26
N LEU A 47 14.49 -5.55 1.76
CA LEU A 47 13.98 -4.31 1.18
C LEU A 47 15.10 -3.29 1.00
N GLY A 48 14.81 -2.20 0.27
CA GLY A 48 15.66 -1.01 0.18
C GLY A 48 15.30 0.02 1.24
N ASN A 49 15.11 1.29 0.82
CA ASN A 49 14.76 2.37 1.73
C ASN A 49 13.38 2.17 2.36
N ILE A 50 13.36 1.92 3.67
CA ILE A 50 12.13 1.70 4.44
C ILE A 50 11.50 2.99 4.98
N ASP A 51 12.19 4.11 4.90
CA ASP A 51 11.75 5.39 5.43
C ASP A 51 10.96 6.22 4.41
N SER A 52 10.97 5.81 3.13
CA SER A 52 10.18 6.45 2.07
C SER A 52 8.69 6.39 2.38
N LYS A 53 8.01 7.52 2.18
CA LYS A 53 6.57 7.69 2.45
C LYS A 53 5.76 7.66 1.17
N ARG A 54 4.64 6.95 1.22
CA ARG A 54 3.69 6.84 0.10
C ARG A 54 2.27 7.01 0.59
N ASP A 55 1.45 7.59 -0.26
CA ASP A 55 0.02 7.61 -0.13
C ASP A 55 -0.53 6.33 -0.79
N TRP A 56 -1.00 5.37 0.01
CA TRP A 56 -1.54 4.10 -0.45
C TRP A 56 -3.04 4.01 -0.22
N SER A 57 -3.75 3.60 -1.25
CA SER A 57 -5.19 3.34 -1.21
C SER A 57 -5.53 1.97 -1.81
N ASP A 58 -6.73 1.49 -1.56
CA ASP A 58 -7.23 0.27 -2.20
C ASP A 58 -7.64 0.54 -3.66
N ALA A 59 -7.22 -0.32 -4.56
CA ALA A 59 -7.54 -0.22 -5.99
C ALA A 59 -9.06 -0.26 -6.26
N GLU A 60 -9.85 -0.94 -5.44
CA GLU A 60 -11.31 -0.98 -5.58
C GLU A 60 -11.93 0.39 -5.31
N ASP A 61 -11.39 1.14 -4.33
CA ASP A 61 -11.81 2.51 -4.06
C ASP A 61 -11.48 3.45 -5.24
N PHE A 62 -10.33 3.22 -5.91
CA PHE A 62 -9.96 3.99 -7.10
C PHE A 62 -10.88 3.70 -8.28
N VAL A 63 -11.29 2.45 -8.46
CA VAL A 63 -12.28 2.09 -9.50
C VAL A 63 -13.61 2.84 -9.27
N ASP A 64 -14.09 2.93 -8.02
CA ASP A 64 -15.26 3.74 -7.67
C ASP A 64 -15.05 5.22 -8.03
N GLY A 65 -13.85 5.77 -7.74
CA GLY A 65 -13.48 7.14 -8.11
C GLY A 65 -13.50 7.37 -9.61
N VAL A 66 -12.88 6.49 -10.39
CA VAL A 66 -12.89 6.56 -11.86
C VAL A 66 -14.32 6.49 -12.42
N TRP A 67 -15.14 5.62 -11.85
CA TRP A 67 -16.56 5.54 -12.21
C TRP A 67 -17.28 6.86 -11.98
N LYS A 68 -17.10 7.50 -10.82
CA LYS A 68 -17.71 8.79 -10.50
C LYS A 68 -17.21 9.92 -11.37
N MET A 69 -15.93 9.92 -11.75
CA MET A 69 -15.37 10.91 -12.68
C MET A 69 -16.08 10.85 -14.05
N LEU A 70 -16.45 9.66 -14.52
CA LEU A 70 -17.09 9.44 -15.81
C LEU A 70 -18.61 9.57 -15.78
N ASN A 71 -19.26 9.36 -14.62
CA ASN A 71 -20.72 9.29 -14.47
C ASN A 71 -21.24 10.38 -13.52
N GLN A 72 -20.88 11.63 -13.77
CA GLN A 72 -21.41 12.76 -13.02
C GLN A 72 -22.85 13.06 -13.46
N GLU A 73 -23.79 13.20 -12.51
CA GLU A 73 -25.24 13.30 -12.77
C GLU A 73 -25.66 14.46 -13.70
N GLU A 74 -24.90 15.55 -13.75
CA GLU A 74 -25.17 16.70 -14.60
C GLU A 74 -24.92 16.44 -16.10
N HIS A 75 -24.49 15.25 -16.49
CA HIS A 75 -24.27 14.88 -17.90
C HIS A 75 -25.53 14.56 -18.69
N LEU A 76 -26.67 14.43 -18.03
CA LEU A 76 -27.91 13.95 -18.64
C LEU A 76 -28.67 15.02 -19.41
N THR A 77 -28.29 16.29 -19.35
CA THR A 77 -28.96 17.35 -20.14
C THR A 77 -27.99 18.01 -21.12
N TYR A 78 -28.39 18.10 -22.38
CA TYR A 78 -27.61 18.77 -23.46
C TYR A 78 -27.27 20.25 -23.14
N ILE A 79 -27.89 20.85 -22.15
CA ILE A 79 -27.81 22.28 -21.83
C ILE A 79 -26.84 22.55 -20.66
N THR A 80 -26.58 21.58 -19.78
CA THR A 80 -25.79 21.76 -18.54
C THR A 80 -24.67 20.74 -18.41
N ARG A 81 -24.02 20.35 -19.51
CA ARG A 81 -22.85 19.46 -19.44
C ARG A 81 -21.78 20.10 -18.60
N LYS A 82 -21.50 19.52 -17.43
CA LYS A 82 -20.27 19.81 -16.69
C LYS A 82 -19.10 19.53 -17.64
N LYS A 83 -18.17 20.45 -17.75
CA LYS A 83 -16.96 20.22 -18.55
C LYS A 83 -16.18 19.06 -17.94
N PRO A 84 -15.57 18.20 -18.77
CA PRO A 84 -14.62 17.22 -18.24
C PRO A 84 -13.51 17.95 -17.51
N ASP A 85 -13.09 17.40 -16.39
CA ASP A 85 -12.08 18.01 -15.54
C ASP A 85 -11.13 16.97 -14.96
N ASP A 86 -10.02 17.44 -14.40
CA ASP A 86 -8.97 16.61 -13.85
C ASP A 86 -9.20 16.40 -12.34
N TYR A 87 -8.97 15.16 -11.88
CA TYR A 87 -9.12 14.81 -10.49
C TYR A 87 -7.91 14.06 -9.96
N VAL A 88 -7.52 14.39 -8.72
CA VAL A 88 -6.57 13.60 -7.95
C VAL A 88 -7.36 12.60 -7.12
N LEU A 89 -6.94 11.34 -7.16
CA LEU A 89 -7.42 10.30 -6.25
C LEU A 89 -6.26 9.87 -5.34
N SER A 90 -6.43 10.03 -4.03
CA SER A 90 -5.45 9.76 -2.99
C SER A 90 -6.13 9.50 -1.65
N SER A 91 -5.41 8.93 -0.69
CA SER A 91 -5.92 8.76 0.67
C SER A 91 -5.86 10.05 1.49
N ASP A 92 -4.99 10.99 1.09
CA ASP A 92 -4.56 12.18 1.83
C ASP A 92 -3.72 11.82 3.08
N GLU A 93 -3.32 10.56 3.23
CA GLU A 93 -2.47 10.05 4.30
C GLU A 93 -1.20 9.46 3.71
N THR A 94 -0.09 9.55 4.44
CA THR A 94 1.16 8.92 4.02
C THR A 94 1.69 8.00 5.10
N HIS A 95 2.20 6.85 4.67
CA HIS A 95 2.82 5.86 5.53
C HIS A 95 4.20 5.48 5.00
N THR A 96 5.12 5.14 5.90
CA THR A 96 6.43 4.62 5.52
C THR A 96 6.33 3.14 5.11
N ILE A 97 7.31 2.68 4.33
CA ILE A 97 7.47 1.24 4.07
C ILE A 97 7.68 0.49 5.39
N LYS A 98 8.37 1.11 6.35
CA LYS A 98 8.55 0.58 7.70
C LYS A 98 7.21 0.30 8.41
N GLU A 99 6.28 1.27 8.41
CA GLU A 99 4.94 1.10 8.97
C GLU A 99 4.16 -0.02 8.28
N PHE A 100 4.31 -0.15 6.95
CA PHE A 100 3.69 -1.23 6.19
C PHE A 100 4.22 -2.60 6.62
N VAL A 101 5.54 -2.75 6.81
CA VAL A 101 6.17 -3.98 7.29
C VAL A 101 5.67 -4.34 8.69
N GLU A 102 5.66 -3.36 9.61
CA GLU A 102 5.18 -3.57 10.99
C GLU A 102 3.73 -4.06 11.03
N GLU A 103 2.85 -3.44 10.24
CA GLU A 103 1.44 -3.84 10.20
C GLU A 103 1.27 -5.21 9.56
N ALA A 104 1.99 -5.49 8.47
CA ALA A 104 1.91 -6.77 7.78
C ALA A 104 2.34 -7.95 8.70
N PHE A 105 3.46 -7.82 9.40
CA PHE A 105 3.91 -8.83 10.36
C PHE A 105 2.97 -8.95 11.56
N ASN A 106 2.47 -7.82 12.09
CA ASN A 106 1.52 -7.82 13.20
C ASN A 106 0.23 -8.59 12.84
N PHE A 107 -0.31 -8.38 11.64
CA PHE A 107 -1.47 -9.13 11.17
C PHE A 107 -1.19 -10.63 11.00
N ALA A 108 0.00 -11.00 10.56
CA ALA A 108 0.43 -12.38 10.40
C ALA A 108 0.75 -13.11 11.74
N GLY A 109 0.57 -12.44 12.89
CA GLY A 109 0.73 -13.05 14.23
C GLY A 109 2.05 -12.71 14.92
N PHE A 110 2.92 -11.90 14.33
CA PHE A 110 4.14 -11.40 14.97
C PHE A 110 3.83 -10.14 15.78
N HIS A 111 3.41 -10.32 17.03
CA HIS A 111 2.92 -9.22 17.85
C HIS A 111 3.97 -8.13 18.07
N ARG A 112 3.59 -6.88 17.86
CA ARG A 112 4.47 -5.70 18.00
C ARG A 112 5.19 -5.60 19.34
N SER A 113 4.59 -6.12 20.41
CA SER A 113 5.22 -6.12 21.76
C SER A 113 6.47 -6.98 21.88
N ILE A 114 6.67 -7.92 20.96
CA ILE A 114 7.82 -8.83 20.92
C ILE A 114 8.78 -8.41 19.80
N CYS A 115 8.29 -7.62 18.85
CA CYS A 115 9.10 -7.13 17.74
C CYS A 115 9.93 -5.92 18.12
N ARG A 116 11.11 -5.79 17.50
CA ARG A 116 12.00 -4.64 17.66
C ARG A 116 12.74 -4.33 16.37
N TRP A 117 13.07 -3.06 16.20
CA TRP A 117 14.03 -2.61 15.21
C TRP A 117 15.41 -2.48 15.81
N GLU A 118 16.43 -2.85 15.04
CA GLU A 118 17.84 -2.62 15.33
C GLU A 118 18.50 -1.91 14.16
N GLY A 119 19.44 -1.00 14.42
CA GLY A 119 20.07 -0.20 13.37
C GLY A 119 19.15 0.85 12.72
N HIS A 120 19.70 1.60 11.75
CA HIS A 120 19.02 2.65 11.01
C HIS A 120 19.49 2.65 9.55
N GLY A 121 18.65 3.18 8.64
CA GLY A 121 18.97 3.29 7.21
C GLY A 121 19.31 1.93 6.61
N GLU A 122 20.49 1.81 6.02
CA GLU A 122 20.95 0.58 5.36
C GLU A 122 21.26 -0.59 6.33
N GLU A 123 21.43 -0.28 7.62
CA GLU A 123 21.70 -1.29 8.65
C GLU A 123 20.44 -1.74 9.41
N ALA A 124 19.26 -1.19 9.02
CA ALA A 124 18.01 -1.47 9.73
C ALA A 124 17.59 -2.93 9.60
N LYS A 125 17.22 -3.54 10.72
CA LYS A 125 16.75 -4.91 10.85
C LYS A 125 15.53 -4.99 11.75
N TYR A 126 14.58 -5.84 11.41
CA TYR A 126 13.38 -6.07 12.18
C TYR A 126 13.32 -7.50 12.70
N TYR A 127 13.16 -7.64 13.99
CA TYR A 127 13.19 -8.92 14.71
C TYR A 127 11.88 -9.21 15.42
N HIS A 128 11.59 -10.50 15.58
CA HIS A 128 10.62 -11.04 16.55
C HIS A 128 11.36 -11.96 17.50
N GLY A 129 11.56 -11.50 18.76
CA GLY A 129 12.50 -12.18 19.65
C GLY A 129 13.91 -12.18 19.06
N ASP A 130 14.47 -13.36 18.80
CA ASP A 130 15.79 -13.52 18.17
C ASP A 130 15.72 -13.81 16.68
N ASP A 131 14.51 -13.99 16.13
CA ASP A 131 14.30 -14.30 14.73
C ASP A 131 14.34 -13.04 13.88
N LEU A 132 15.23 -13.01 12.89
CA LEU A 132 15.34 -11.91 11.90
C LEU A 132 14.22 -12.03 10.87
N LEU A 133 13.24 -11.13 10.92
CA LEU A 133 12.11 -11.10 10.00
C LEU A 133 12.40 -10.32 8.72
N MET A 134 13.13 -9.21 8.85
CA MET A 134 13.42 -8.32 7.73
C MET A 134 14.75 -7.61 7.92
N GLU A 135 15.46 -7.39 6.83
CA GLU A 135 16.69 -6.57 6.77
C GLU A 135 16.67 -5.64 5.55
N VAL A 136 17.35 -4.50 5.69
CA VAL A 136 17.65 -3.64 4.53
C VAL A 136 18.83 -4.25 3.78
N ASP A 137 18.66 -4.39 2.45
CA ASP A 137 19.71 -4.84 1.56
C ASP A 137 20.09 -3.67 0.63
N PRO A 138 21.34 -3.17 0.68
CA PRO A 138 21.80 -2.06 -0.15
C PRO A 138 21.59 -2.29 -1.65
N LYS A 139 21.51 -3.53 -2.10
CA LYS A 139 21.22 -3.88 -3.50
C LYS A 139 19.86 -3.34 -3.97
N PHE A 140 18.89 -3.17 -3.06
CA PHE A 140 17.58 -2.63 -3.35
C PHE A 140 17.48 -1.11 -3.07
N TYR A 141 18.53 -0.48 -2.59
CA TYR A 141 18.57 0.96 -2.41
C TYR A 141 18.67 1.65 -3.77
N ARG A 142 17.74 2.54 -4.04
CA ARG A 142 17.75 3.31 -5.30
C ARG A 142 18.38 4.67 -5.08
N PRO A 143 19.39 5.09 -5.87
CA PRO A 143 20.09 6.35 -5.69
C PRO A 143 19.21 7.60 -5.86
N ALA A 144 18.11 7.48 -6.59
CA ALA A 144 17.15 8.56 -6.84
C ALA A 144 15.74 8.06 -6.51
N GLU A 145 15.42 7.95 -5.23
CA GLU A 145 14.09 7.60 -4.76
C GLU A 145 13.33 8.87 -4.35
N VAL A 146 12.03 8.89 -4.61
CA VAL A 146 11.16 9.94 -4.11
C VAL A 146 10.83 9.66 -2.65
N ASP A 147 11.27 10.53 -1.75
CA ASP A 147 11.09 10.33 -0.30
C ASP A 147 9.62 10.43 0.12
N LEU A 148 8.87 11.32 -0.52
CA LEU A 148 7.47 11.58 -0.20
C LEU A 148 6.62 11.67 -1.46
N LEU A 149 5.60 10.83 -1.55
CA LEU A 149 4.48 10.97 -2.49
C LEU A 149 3.19 11.12 -1.68
N TRP A 150 2.61 12.31 -1.74
CA TRP A 150 1.39 12.67 -1.04
C TRP A 150 0.43 13.38 -1.99
N GLY A 151 -0.81 12.89 -2.06
CA GLY A 151 -1.87 13.45 -2.89
C GLY A 151 -2.84 14.31 -2.09
N ASP A 152 -3.45 15.28 -2.77
CA ASP A 152 -4.57 16.05 -2.27
C ASP A 152 -5.82 15.73 -3.11
N SER A 153 -6.75 14.98 -2.54
CA SER A 153 -8.00 14.59 -3.19
C SER A 153 -9.19 15.48 -2.82
N GLU A 154 -8.95 16.66 -2.23
CA GLU A 154 -10.02 17.54 -1.75
C GLU A 154 -11.09 17.82 -2.82
N ARG A 155 -10.65 18.05 -4.06
CA ARG A 155 -11.54 18.29 -5.17
C ARG A 155 -12.45 17.09 -5.48
N ALA A 156 -11.89 15.89 -5.53
CA ALA A 156 -12.66 14.66 -5.76
C ALA A 156 -13.67 14.43 -4.62
N ARG A 157 -13.29 14.75 -3.38
CA ARG A 157 -14.21 14.68 -2.23
C ARG A 157 -15.38 15.65 -2.36
N LYS A 158 -15.10 16.89 -2.72
CA LYS A 158 -16.13 17.95 -2.82
C LYS A 158 -17.05 17.79 -4.02
N GLU A 159 -16.48 17.49 -5.18
CA GLU A 159 -17.24 17.51 -6.43
C GLU A 159 -17.85 16.15 -6.81
N LEU A 160 -17.16 15.04 -6.49
CA LEU A 160 -17.60 13.68 -6.82
C LEU A 160 -18.19 12.94 -5.61
N GLY A 161 -18.10 13.52 -4.39
CA GLY A 161 -18.42 12.79 -3.16
C GLY A 161 -17.60 11.52 -2.99
N TRP A 162 -16.40 11.49 -3.57
CA TRP A 162 -15.51 10.34 -3.49
C TRP A 162 -14.55 10.46 -2.30
N LYS A 163 -14.38 9.37 -1.60
CA LYS A 163 -13.33 9.19 -0.60
C LYS A 163 -12.97 7.70 -0.51
N PRO A 164 -11.73 7.35 -0.16
CA PRO A 164 -11.38 5.97 0.15
C PRO A 164 -12.26 5.42 1.28
N LYS A 165 -12.68 4.17 1.15
CA LYS A 165 -13.47 3.43 2.16
C LYS A 165 -12.55 2.54 3.00
N THR A 166 -11.46 2.09 2.40
CA THR A 166 -10.45 1.20 2.98
C THR A 166 -9.32 2.06 3.54
N ASN A 167 -9.08 2.00 4.84
CA ASN A 167 -7.93 2.66 5.46
C ASN A 167 -6.65 1.83 5.29
N PHE A 168 -5.50 2.43 5.64
CA PHE A 168 -4.19 1.80 5.50
C PHE A 168 -4.10 0.42 6.16
N ILE A 169 -4.54 0.29 7.42
CA ILE A 169 -4.49 -0.99 8.17
C ILE A 169 -5.36 -2.05 7.48
N GLN A 170 -6.56 -1.68 7.06
CA GLN A 170 -7.46 -2.59 6.34
C GLN A 170 -6.88 -3.06 5.01
N LEU A 171 -6.21 -2.17 4.28
CA LEU A 171 -5.53 -2.49 3.02
C LEU A 171 -4.40 -3.51 3.24
N VAL A 172 -3.50 -3.24 4.20
CA VAL A 172 -2.39 -4.15 4.52
C VAL A 172 -2.93 -5.52 4.92
N ASN A 173 -3.90 -5.55 5.84
CA ASN A 173 -4.50 -6.78 6.34
C ASN A 173 -5.20 -7.58 5.24
N LYS A 174 -5.94 -6.91 4.34
CA LYS A 174 -6.57 -7.51 3.15
C LYS A 174 -5.55 -8.21 2.27
N MET A 175 -4.42 -7.55 2.01
CA MET A 175 -3.36 -8.08 1.15
C MET A 175 -2.63 -9.26 1.80
N VAL A 176 -2.24 -9.14 3.07
CA VAL A 176 -1.56 -10.22 3.81
C VAL A 176 -2.46 -11.44 3.94
N LYS A 177 -3.73 -11.23 4.32
CA LYS A 177 -4.72 -12.32 4.43
C LYS A 177 -4.81 -13.11 3.12
N HIS A 178 -4.95 -12.40 2.00
CA HIS A 178 -5.03 -13.05 0.69
C HIS A 178 -3.79 -13.88 0.37
N ASP A 179 -2.58 -13.35 0.65
CA ASP A 179 -1.34 -14.09 0.38
C ASP A 179 -1.17 -15.30 1.30
N MET A 180 -1.64 -15.24 2.55
CA MET A 180 -1.67 -16.39 3.46
C MET A 180 -2.65 -17.47 2.97
N GLU A 181 -3.83 -17.08 2.47
CA GLU A 181 -4.81 -18.01 1.91
C GLU A 181 -4.33 -18.74 0.64
N LEU A 182 -3.38 -18.17 -0.09
CA LEU A 182 -2.77 -18.82 -1.26
C LEU A 182 -1.76 -19.92 -0.90
N LEU A 183 -1.30 -20.00 0.35
CA LEU A 183 -0.35 -21.01 0.83
C LEU A 183 -1.03 -22.23 1.47
N THR A 184 -2.33 -22.11 1.78
CA THR A 184 -3.16 -23.18 2.35
C THR A 184 -3.89 -23.98 1.27
#